data_4cb2144f37a77853b91388ec40086381
#
_entry.id   4cb2144f37a77853b91388ec40086381
#
_cell.length_a   1.000
_cell.length_b   1.000
_cell.length_c   1.000
_cell.angle_alpha   90.00
_cell.angle_beta   90.00
_cell.angle_gamma   90.00
#
_symmetry.space_group_name_H-M   'P 1'
#
loop_
_entity.id
_entity.type
_entity.pdbx_description
1 polymer ?
#
loop_
_entity_poly.entity_id
_entity_poly.type
_entity_poly.pdbx_seq_one_letter_code
_entity_poly.pdbx_strand_id
1 'polypeptide(L)'
;MSSWSFIFSVVVSAQGLVMNGYLVGLLVVAAVVALFLMYVIGLYNNLVALKNRFQNAFSQIDVQLKRRYDLIPNLVETAKGYMSHEKETLEAVIQARNTAMAAGQRAASNPGDPSAISNLSTAEVALAGSLNRFIGLAEAYPDLKANQNMLALQEELSSTENKIAFARQAFNDAVMHYNTACETFPGNLVAGFGNFQKGALWELNDTAQREPVQVKF
;
A
#
# COMPACT_ATOMS: atom_id res chain seq x y z
N MET A 1 83.21 -14.04 16.38
CA MET A 1 81.84 -14.59 16.49
C MET A 1 80.81 -13.48 16.70
N SER A 2 80.63 -12.49 15.86
CA SER A 2 79.69 -11.39 16.18
C SER A 2 78.93 -10.81 14.98
N SER A 3 79.28 -11.06 13.76
CA SER A 3 78.58 -10.46 12.63
C SER A 3 77.32 -11.24 12.19
N TRP A 4 77.34 -12.55 12.31
CA TRP A 4 76.20 -13.40 11.90
C TRP A 4 75.00 -13.32 12.84
N SER A 5 75.19 -13.18 14.15
CA SER A 5 74.12 -13.06 15.13
C SER A 5 73.36 -11.72 14.98
N PHE A 6 74.05 -10.67 14.60
CA PHE A 6 73.45 -9.33 14.40
C PHE A 6 72.60 -9.33 13.13
N ILE A 7 73.07 -9.91 12.02
CA ILE A 7 72.33 -10.01 10.78
C ILE A 7 71.04 -10.86 10.97
N PHE A 8 71.15 -11.97 11.70
CA PHE A 8 70.00 -12.85 11.99
C PHE A 8 68.93 -12.13 12.86
N SER A 9 69.33 -11.38 13.85
CA SER A 9 68.43 -10.58 14.70
C SER A 9 67.69 -9.49 13.91
N VAL A 10 68.38 -8.79 13.00
CA VAL A 10 67.79 -7.76 12.14
C VAL A 10 66.78 -8.35 11.14
N VAL A 11 67.13 -9.51 10.55
CA VAL A 11 66.21 -10.21 9.60
C VAL A 11 64.95 -10.71 10.30
N VAL A 12 65.09 -11.30 11.50
CA VAL A 12 63.93 -11.78 12.29
C VAL A 12 63.02 -10.60 12.76
N SER A 13 63.62 -9.49 13.17
CA SER A 13 62.83 -8.31 13.53
C SER A 13 62.14 -7.66 12.34
N ALA A 14 62.79 -7.60 11.19
CA ALA A 14 62.18 -7.12 9.94
C ALA A 14 61.03 -8.00 9.47
N GLN A 15 61.15 -9.33 9.56
CA GLN A 15 60.07 -10.27 9.26
C GLN A 15 58.89 -10.11 10.24
N GLY A 16 59.12 -9.86 11.51
CA GLY A 16 58.10 -9.58 12.52
C GLY A 16 57.33 -8.30 12.21
N LEU A 17 58.02 -7.23 11.78
CA LEU A 17 57.41 -5.96 11.43
C LEU A 17 56.53 -6.08 10.16
N VAL A 18 57.00 -6.79 9.13
CA VAL A 18 56.26 -7.02 7.91
C VAL A 18 55.03 -7.89 8.19
N MET A 19 55.17 -8.95 9.00
CA MET A 19 54.05 -9.83 9.36
C MET A 19 52.96 -9.09 10.15
N ASN A 20 53.36 -8.22 11.07
CA ASN A 20 52.45 -7.34 11.82
C ASN A 20 51.71 -6.36 10.85
N GLY A 21 52.41 -5.82 9.86
CA GLY A 21 51.79 -4.96 8.83
C GLY A 21 50.70 -5.67 8.01
N TYR A 22 50.95 -6.91 7.60
CA TYR A 22 49.93 -7.73 6.87
C TYR A 22 48.74 -8.07 7.76
N LEU A 23 48.94 -8.40 9.02
CA LEU A 23 47.87 -8.67 9.99
C LEU A 23 46.99 -7.43 10.23
N VAL A 24 47.61 -6.26 10.43
CA VAL A 24 46.87 -5.00 10.56
C VAL A 24 46.07 -4.69 9.29
N GLY A 25 46.67 -4.87 8.11
CA GLY A 25 45.96 -4.69 6.82
C GLY A 25 44.76 -5.61 6.68
N LEU A 26 44.91 -6.90 7.02
CA LEU A 26 43.85 -7.87 7.01
C LEU A 26 42.70 -7.53 7.97
N LEU A 27 43.03 -7.07 9.19
CA LEU A 27 42.06 -6.62 10.18
C LEU A 27 41.27 -5.39 9.69
N VAL A 28 41.94 -4.43 9.05
CA VAL A 28 41.28 -3.25 8.47
C VAL A 28 40.32 -3.65 7.35
N VAL A 29 40.77 -4.54 6.44
CA VAL A 29 39.89 -5.04 5.37
C VAL A 29 38.69 -5.80 5.94
N ALA A 30 38.92 -6.66 6.93
CA ALA A 30 37.82 -7.39 7.59
C ALA A 30 36.82 -6.43 8.27
N ALA A 31 37.32 -5.38 8.92
CA ALA A 31 36.47 -4.35 9.55
C ALA A 31 35.64 -3.59 8.49
N VAL A 32 36.24 -3.19 7.36
CA VAL A 32 35.54 -2.53 6.26
C VAL A 32 34.45 -3.43 5.67
N VAL A 33 34.77 -4.71 5.44
CA VAL A 33 33.78 -5.70 4.94
C VAL A 33 32.65 -5.89 5.95
N ALA A 34 32.94 -5.98 7.23
CA ALA A 34 31.91 -6.10 8.27
C ALA A 34 30.99 -4.87 8.32
N LEU A 35 31.53 -3.66 8.24
CA LEU A 35 30.75 -2.44 8.16
C LEU A 35 29.88 -2.37 6.91
N PHE A 36 30.43 -2.78 5.77
CA PHE A 36 29.67 -2.86 4.53
C PHE A 36 28.50 -3.86 4.61
N LEU A 37 28.74 -5.04 5.17
CA LEU A 37 27.68 -6.04 5.36
C LEU A 37 26.59 -5.53 6.31
N MET A 38 26.96 -4.89 7.43
CA MET A 38 25.99 -4.28 8.35
C MET A 38 25.14 -3.21 7.65
N TYR A 39 25.76 -2.40 6.80
CA TYR A 39 25.06 -1.38 6.01
C TYR A 39 24.04 -2.01 5.03
N VAL A 40 24.44 -3.05 4.29
CA VAL A 40 23.54 -3.78 3.34
C VAL A 40 22.37 -4.43 4.09
N ILE A 41 22.64 -5.04 5.25
CA ILE A 41 21.60 -5.61 6.11
C ILE A 41 20.63 -4.52 6.57
N GLY A 42 21.13 -3.35 6.93
CA GLY A 42 20.31 -2.19 7.31
C GLY A 42 19.38 -1.74 6.18
N LEU A 43 19.88 -1.67 4.94
CA LEU A 43 19.07 -1.34 3.76
C LEU A 43 17.99 -2.41 3.49
N TYR A 44 18.34 -3.68 3.56
CA TYR A 44 17.40 -4.77 3.40
C TYR A 44 16.26 -4.70 4.44
N ASN A 45 16.60 -4.54 5.71
CA ASN A 45 15.64 -4.42 6.79
C ASN A 45 14.73 -3.20 6.64
N ASN A 46 15.27 -2.08 6.13
CA ASN A 46 14.49 -0.89 5.81
C ASN A 46 13.45 -1.16 4.69
N LEU A 47 13.85 -1.85 3.62
CA LEU A 47 12.94 -2.24 2.54
C LEU A 47 11.81 -3.15 3.05
N VAL A 48 12.13 -4.13 3.90
CA VAL A 48 11.13 -5.00 4.55
C VAL A 48 10.18 -4.18 5.41
N ALA A 49 10.69 -3.24 6.21
CA ALA A 49 9.87 -2.38 7.06
C ALA A 49 8.91 -1.49 6.25
N LEU A 50 9.39 -0.90 5.15
CA LEU A 50 8.57 -0.09 4.25
C LEU A 50 7.52 -0.93 3.52
N LYS A 51 7.86 -2.15 3.08
CA LYS A 51 6.91 -3.10 2.51
C LYS A 51 5.79 -3.43 3.49
N ASN A 52 6.13 -3.78 4.72
CA ASN A 52 5.15 -4.07 5.76
C ASN A 52 4.29 -2.84 6.08
N ARG A 53 4.86 -1.64 6.01
CA ARG A 53 4.13 -0.39 6.25
C ARG A 53 3.02 -0.16 5.23
N PHE A 54 3.27 -0.33 3.93
CA PHE A 54 2.21 -0.15 2.95
C PHE A 54 1.16 -1.29 3.01
N GLN A 55 1.55 -2.51 3.34
CA GLN A 55 0.61 -3.61 3.57
C GLN A 55 -0.32 -3.32 4.76
N ASN A 56 0.23 -2.79 5.85
CA ASN A 56 -0.57 -2.34 7.00
C ASN A 56 -1.50 -1.17 6.64
N ALA A 57 -1.03 -0.22 5.82
CA ALA A 57 -1.87 0.87 5.33
C ALA A 57 -3.04 0.35 4.49
N PHE A 58 -2.83 -0.68 3.65
CA PHE A 58 -3.92 -1.34 2.92
C PHE A 58 -4.93 -2.00 3.87
N SER A 59 -4.48 -2.61 4.95
CA SER A 59 -5.39 -3.24 5.93
C SER A 59 -6.37 -2.23 6.55
N GLN A 60 -5.99 -0.95 6.69
CA GLN A 60 -6.91 0.11 7.14
C GLN A 60 -7.99 0.40 6.08
N ILE A 61 -7.64 0.34 4.81
CA ILE A 61 -8.61 0.44 3.70
C ILE A 61 -9.58 -0.74 3.76
N ASP A 62 -9.07 -1.97 3.86
CA ASP A 62 -9.87 -3.20 3.88
C ASP A 62 -10.93 -3.18 4.98
N VAL A 63 -10.59 -2.67 6.18
CA VAL A 63 -11.55 -2.51 7.28
C VAL A 63 -12.70 -1.57 6.90
N GLN A 64 -12.42 -0.43 6.25
CA GLN A 64 -13.44 0.54 5.85
C GLN A 64 -14.27 0.02 4.66
N LEU A 65 -13.66 -0.68 3.71
CA LEU A 65 -14.37 -1.32 2.61
C LEU A 65 -15.35 -2.37 3.13
N LYS A 66 -14.92 -3.23 4.05
CA LYS A 66 -15.82 -4.22 4.69
C LYS A 66 -17.01 -3.54 5.35
N ARG A 67 -16.77 -2.47 6.12
CA ARG A 67 -17.85 -1.70 6.75
C ARG A 67 -18.83 -1.16 5.71
N ARG A 68 -18.33 -0.58 4.61
CA ARG A 68 -19.17 -0.12 3.50
C ARG A 68 -20.00 -1.25 2.89
N TYR A 69 -19.37 -2.41 2.63
CA TYR A 69 -20.08 -3.56 2.07
C TYR A 69 -21.15 -4.12 3.00
N ASP A 70 -20.97 -4.02 4.31
CA ASP A 70 -21.94 -4.49 5.31
C ASP A 70 -23.12 -3.53 5.48
N LEU A 71 -22.94 -2.23 5.20
CA LEU A 71 -24.03 -1.23 5.23
C LEU A 71 -24.97 -1.35 4.03
N ILE A 72 -24.48 -1.74 2.86
CA ILE A 72 -25.25 -1.75 1.61
C ILE A 72 -26.48 -2.67 1.65
N PRO A 73 -26.42 -3.92 2.15
CA PRO A 73 -27.61 -4.75 2.28
C PRO A 73 -28.70 -4.13 3.15
N ASN A 74 -28.33 -3.47 4.24
CA ASN A 74 -29.27 -2.79 5.13
C ASN A 74 -29.93 -1.60 4.44
N LEU A 75 -29.16 -0.84 3.64
CA LEU A 75 -29.67 0.27 2.83
C LEU A 75 -30.70 -0.23 1.81
N VAL A 76 -30.37 -1.29 1.08
CA VAL A 76 -31.25 -1.90 0.07
C VAL A 76 -32.53 -2.47 0.72
N GLU A 77 -32.43 -3.15 1.85
CA GLU A 77 -33.60 -3.69 2.55
C GLU A 77 -34.50 -2.58 3.10
N THR A 78 -33.93 -1.50 3.63
CA THR A 78 -34.72 -0.31 4.05
C THR A 78 -35.47 0.31 2.89
N ALA A 79 -34.84 0.39 1.71
CA ALA A 79 -35.47 0.99 0.52
C ALA A 79 -36.52 0.10 -0.14
N LYS A 80 -36.40 -1.22 -0.02
CA LYS A 80 -37.22 -2.23 -0.74
C LYS A 80 -38.72 -2.09 -0.48
N GLY A 81 -39.11 -1.67 0.74
CA GLY A 81 -40.50 -1.43 1.10
C GLY A 81 -41.12 -0.21 0.41
N TYR A 82 -40.30 0.75 -0.01
CA TYR A 82 -40.73 2.01 -0.63
C TYR A 82 -40.53 1.99 -2.16
N MET A 83 -39.55 1.25 -2.64
CA MET A 83 -39.10 1.21 -4.04
C MET A 83 -39.35 -0.17 -4.68
N SER A 84 -40.54 -0.77 -4.43
CA SER A 84 -40.85 -2.14 -4.86
C SER A 84 -40.84 -2.33 -6.39
N HIS A 85 -40.98 -1.26 -7.16
CA HIS A 85 -40.95 -1.26 -8.63
C HIS A 85 -39.54 -1.09 -9.20
N GLU A 86 -38.54 -0.77 -8.38
CA GLU A 86 -37.15 -0.45 -8.78
C GLU A 86 -36.20 -1.64 -8.56
N LYS A 87 -36.70 -2.87 -8.81
CA LYS A 87 -35.92 -4.10 -8.54
C LYS A 87 -34.56 -4.10 -9.22
N GLU A 88 -34.50 -3.66 -10.47
CA GLU A 88 -33.26 -3.64 -11.26
C GLU A 88 -32.18 -2.75 -10.60
N THR A 89 -32.57 -1.57 -10.09
CA THR A 89 -31.64 -0.68 -9.40
C THR A 89 -31.15 -1.27 -8.10
N LEU A 90 -32.04 -1.90 -7.31
CA LEU A 90 -31.69 -2.54 -6.04
C LEU A 90 -30.76 -3.75 -6.27
N GLU A 91 -31.03 -4.58 -7.28
CA GLU A 91 -30.21 -5.72 -7.66
C GLU A 91 -28.84 -5.28 -8.18
N ALA A 92 -28.78 -4.22 -8.99
CA ALA A 92 -27.52 -3.67 -9.51
C ALA A 92 -26.57 -3.21 -8.40
N VAL A 93 -27.09 -2.59 -7.33
CA VAL A 93 -26.29 -2.20 -6.16
C VAL A 93 -25.72 -3.44 -5.45
N ILE A 94 -26.52 -4.46 -5.22
CA ILE A 94 -26.07 -5.70 -4.58
C ILE A 94 -25.03 -6.42 -5.44
N GLN A 95 -25.22 -6.48 -6.75
CA GLN A 95 -24.25 -7.10 -7.66
C GLN A 95 -22.92 -6.33 -7.69
N ALA A 96 -22.96 -5.00 -7.80
CA ALA A 96 -21.77 -4.17 -7.76
C ALA A 96 -21.01 -4.32 -6.43
N ARG A 97 -21.73 -4.35 -5.30
CA ARG A 97 -21.17 -4.64 -3.97
C ARG A 97 -20.47 -5.99 -3.92
N ASN A 98 -21.08 -7.05 -4.44
CA ASN A 98 -20.48 -8.39 -4.43
C ASN A 98 -19.21 -8.45 -5.30
N THR A 99 -19.19 -7.76 -6.43
CA THR A 99 -18.02 -7.64 -7.31
C THR A 99 -16.89 -6.88 -6.60
N ALA A 100 -17.21 -5.75 -5.97
CA ALA A 100 -16.24 -4.95 -5.22
C ALA A 100 -15.66 -5.71 -4.02
N MET A 101 -16.51 -6.43 -3.28
CA MET A 101 -16.07 -7.27 -2.16
C MET A 101 -15.11 -8.37 -2.61
N ALA A 102 -15.39 -9.06 -3.73
CA ALA A 102 -14.51 -10.09 -4.27
C ALA A 102 -13.17 -9.51 -4.78
N ALA A 103 -13.17 -8.31 -5.35
CA ALA A 103 -11.95 -7.60 -5.75
C ALA A 103 -11.15 -7.15 -4.53
N GLY A 104 -11.81 -6.63 -3.48
CA GLY A 104 -11.19 -6.23 -2.22
C GLY A 104 -10.46 -7.39 -1.53
N GLN A 105 -11.08 -8.56 -1.47
CA GLN A 105 -10.46 -9.77 -0.90
C GLN A 105 -9.18 -10.17 -1.65
N ARG A 106 -9.18 -10.08 -2.99
CA ARG A 106 -7.98 -10.35 -3.81
C ARG A 106 -6.88 -9.33 -3.57
N ALA A 107 -7.21 -8.04 -3.52
CA ALA A 107 -6.26 -6.98 -3.21
C ALA A 107 -5.70 -7.10 -1.79
N ALA A 108 -6.52 -7.50 -0.80
CA ALA A 108 -6.07 -7.74 0.57
C ALA A 108 -5.08 -8.91 0.70
N SER A 109 -5.19 -9.92 -0.17
CA SER A 109 -4.25 -11.04 -0.21
C SER A 109 -2.88 -10.64 -0.75
N ASN A 110 -2.80 -9.67 -1.67
CA ASN A 110 -1.56 -9.14 -2.23
C ASN A 110 -1.69 -7.63 -2.56
N PRO A 111 -1.55 -6.75 -1.56
CA PRO A 111 -1.73 -5.30 -1.74
C PRO A 111 -0.70 -4.62 -2.66
N GLY A 112 0.36 -5.34 -3.06
CA GLY A 112 1.38 -4.84 -4.01
C GLY A 112 1.11 -5.21 -5.47
N ASP A 113 0.13 -6.09 -5.75
CA ASP A 113 -0.17 -6.56 -7.09
C ASP A 113 -0.92 -5.49 -7.91
N PRO A 114 -0.32 -5.00 -9.04
CA PRO A 114 -0.95 -4.01 -9.89
C PRO A 114 -2.31 -4.45 -10.43
N SER A 115 -2.48 -5.71 -10.79
CA SER A 115 -3.72 -6.22 -11.34
C SER A 115 -4.83 -6.28 -10.29
N ALA A 116 -4.50 -6.69 -9.06
CA ALA A 116 -5.45 -6.74 -7.95
C ALA A 116 -5.92 -5.33 -7.55
N ILE A 117 -5.01 -4.37 -7.45
CA ILE A 117 -5.33 -2.97 -7.12
C ILE A 117 -6.15 -2.31 -8.24
N SER A 118 -5.80 -2.52 -9.51
CA SER A 118 -6.55 -2.00 -10.66
C SER A 118 -7.98 -2.56 -10.72
N ASN A 119 -8.13 -3.87 -10.50
CA ASN A 119 -9.45 -4.52 -10.47
C ASN A 119 -10.31 -4.01 -9.31
N LEU A 120 -9.70 -3.80 -8.13
CA LEU A 120 -10.39 -3.20 -6.99
C LEU A 120 -10.84 -1.77 -7.32
N SER A 121 -9.96 -0.95 -7.88
CA SER A 121 -10.28 0.44 -8.27
C SER A 121 -11.47 0.47 -9.24
N THR A 122 -11.47 -0.37 -10.25
CA THR A 122 -12.57 -0.47 -11.25
C THR A 122 -13.88 -0.91 -10.59
N ALA A 123 -13.83 -1.89 -9.71
CA ALA A 123 -15.02 -2.41 -9.02
C ALA A 123 -15.61 -1.37 -8.04
N GLU A 124 -14.76 -0.61 -7.35
CA GLU A 124 -15.19 0.46 -6.44
C GLU A 124 -15.83 1.64 -7.20
N VAL A 125 -15.30 2.02 -8.36
CA VAL A 125 -15.93 3.03 -9.24
C VAL A 125 -17.31 2.56 -9.70
N ALA A 126 -17.46 1.31 -10.10
CA ALA A 126 -18.75 0.73 -10.51
C ALA A 126 -19.75 0.71 -9.34
N LEU A 127 -19.30 0.35 -8.13
CA LEU A 127 -20.14 0.38 -6.92
C LEU A 127 -20.59 1.80 -6.59
N ALA A 128 -19.66 2.77 -6.61
CA ALA A 128 -19.99 4.18 -6.38
C ALA A 128 -21.03 4.70 -7.39
N GLY A 129 -20.88 4.36 -8.67
CA GLY A 129 -21.86 4.70 -9.72
C GLY A 129 -23.25 4.10 -9.47
N SER A 130 -23.30 2.85 -9.02
CA SER A 130 -24.58 2.17 -8.70
C SER A 130 -25.23 2.79 -7.45
N LEU A 131 -24.44 3.11 -6.42
CA LEU A 131 -24.96 3.78 -5.22
C LEU A 131 -25.47 5.20 -5.52
N ASN A 132 -24.75 5.98 -6.34
CA ASN A 132 -25.18 7.32 -6.73
C ASN A 132 -26.49 7.28 -7.50
N ARG A 133 -26.65 6.31 -8.43
CA ARG A 133 -27.92 6.10 -9.14
C ARG A 133 -29.05 5.74 -8.19
N PHE A 134 -28.80 4.83 -7.24
CA PHE A 134 -29.75 4.44 -6.23
C PHE A 134 -30.18 5.63 -5.35
N ILE A 135 -29.23 6.43 -4.86
CA ILE A 135 -29.51 7.59 -4.02
C ILE A 135 -30.30 8.65 -4.80
N GLY A 136 -29.91 8.93 -6.06
CA GLY A 136 -30.65 9.87 -6.92
C GLY A 136 -32.10 9.41 -7.19
N LEU A 137 -32.33 8.11 -7.36
CA LEU A 137 -33.68 7.56 -7.53
C LEU A 137 -34.48 7.61 -6.22
N ALA A 138 -33.85 7.36 -5.07
CA ALA A 138 -34.48 7.42 -3.75
C ALA A 138 -35.02 8.82 -3.42
N GLU A 139 -34.49 9.88 -4.04
CA GLU A 139 -35.01 11.25 -3.87
C GLU A 139 -36.43 11.43 -4.44
N ALA A 140 -36.84 10.59 -5.37
CA ALA A 140 -38.20 10.58 -5.91
C ALA A 140 -39.24 9.94 -4.97
N TYR A 141 -38.80 9.35 -3.85
CA TYR A 141 -39.64 8.69 -2.85
C TYR A 141 -39.60 9.45 -1.51
N PRO A 142 -40.51 10.42 -1.27
CA PRO A 142 -40.47 11.31 -0.10
C PRO A 142 -40.50 10.56 1.24
N ASP A 143 -41.29 9.51 1.35
CA ASP A 143 -41.41 8.69 2.57
C ASP A 143 -40.13 7.96 2.90
N LEU A 144 -39.39 7.45 1.88
CA LEU A 144 -38.07 6.85 2.06
C LEU A 144 -37.03 7.91 2.47
N LYS A 145 -37.06 9.08 1.83
CA LYS A 145 -36.17 10.21 2.15
C LYS A 145 -36.33 10.67 3.58
N ALA A 146 -37.58 10.66 4.14
CA ALA A 146 -37.87 11.02 5.49
C ALA A 146 -37.58 9.89 6.51
N ASN A 147 -37.28 8.69 6.05
CA ASN A 147 -37.03 7.55 6.93
C ASN A 147 -35.71 7.73 7.71
N GLN A 148 -35.79 7.70 9.05
CA GLN A 148 -34.62 7.91 9.93
C GLN A 148 -33.52 6.87 9.72
N ASN A 149 -33.86 5.59 9.47
CA ASN A 149 -32.88 4.54 9.22
C ASN A 149 -32.14 4.79 7.90
N MET A 150 -32.87 5.23 6.87
CA MET A 150 -32.28 5.61 5.57
C MET A 150 -31.28 6.75 5.72
N LEU A 151 -31.64 7.80 6.45
CA LEU A 151 -30.76 8.95 6.72
C LEU A 151 -29.50 8.52 7.48
N ALA A 152 -29.67 7.73 8.54
CA ALA A 152 -28.53 7.23 9.33
C ALA A 152 -27.57 6.35 8.49
N LEU A 153 -28.12 5.48 7.61
CA LEU A 153 -27.32 4.65 6.71
C LEU A 153 -26.58 5.46 5.66
N GLN A 154 -27.20 6.51 5.10
CA GLN A 154 -26.55 7.44 4.16
C GLN A 154 -25.41 8.22 4.83
N GLU A 155 -25.62 8.72 6.07
CA GLU A 155 -24.59 9.41 6.84
C GLU A 155 -23.40 8.47 7.13
N GLU A 156 -23.67 7.25 7.55
CA GLU A 156 -22.63 6.25 7.82
C GLU A 156 -21.85 5.85 6.55
N LEU A 157 -22.54 5.71 5.40
CA LEU A 157 -21.91 5.47 4.10
C LEU A 157 -21.02 6.65 3.69
N SER A 158 -21.49 7.88 3.84
CA SER A 158 -20.71 9.10 3.56
C SER A 158 -19.48 9.21 4.47
N SER A 159 -19.64 8.92 5.76
CA SER A 159 -18.53 8.86 6.72
C SER A 159 -17.49 7.81 6.33
N THR A 160 -17.97 6.63 5.92
CA THR A 160 -17.09 5.52 5.49
C THR A 160 -16.34 5.86 4.21
N GLU A 161 -16.99 6.52 3.25
CA GLU A 161 -16.36 7.01 2.02
C GLU A 161 -15.18 7.95 2.30
N ASN A 162 -15.40 8.92 3.19
CA ASN A 162 -14.34 9.83 3.62
C ASN A 162 -13.17 9.08 4.26
N LYS A 163 -13.46 8.08 5.12
CA LYS A 163 -12.42 7.26 5.76
C LYS A 163 -11.65 6.43 4.72
N ILE A 164 -12.33 5.88 3.70
CA ILE A 164 -11.68 5.17 2.59
C ILE A 164 -10.77 6.12 1.82
N ALA A 165 -11.20 7.33 1.53
CA ALA A 165 -10.39 8.32 0.81
C ALA A 165 -9.11 8.67 1.57
N PHE A 166 -9.18 8.92 2.88
CA PHE A 166 -7.99 9.17 3.73
C PHE A 166 -7.08 7.95 3.83
N ALA A 167 -7.66 6.75 4.04
CA ALA A 167 -6.87 5.52 4.13
C ALA A 167 -6.15 5.21 2.80
N ARG A 168 -6.80 5.47 1.66
CA ARG A 168 -6.22 5.33 0.32
C ARG A 168 -5.04 6.30 0.11
N GLN A 169 -5.17 7.55 0.54
CA GLN A 169 -4.06 8.50 0.48
C GLN A 169 -2.87 8.00 1.30
N ALA A 170 -3.09 7.58 2.54
CA ALA A 170 -2.03 7.03 3.41
C ALA A 170 -1.38 5.77 2.82
N PHE A 171 -2.14 4.91 2.15
CA PHE A 171 -1.62 3.76 1.43
C PHE A 171 -0.73 4.19 0.27
N ASN A 172 -1.19 5.12 -0.58
CA ASN A 172 -0.42 5.62 -1.71
C ASN A 172 0.89 6.27 -1.26
N ASP A 173 0.87 7.06 -0.19
CA ASP A 173 2.07 7.65 0.40
C ASP A 173 3.06 6.57 0.87
N ALA A 174 2.55 5.53 1.54
CA ALA A 174 3.38 4.41 1.99
C ALA A 174 3.98 3.61 0.83
N VAL A 175 3.20 3.36 -0.24
CA VAL A 175 3.69 2.71 -1.48
C VAL A 175 4.75 3.57 -2.15
N MET A 176 4.54 4.89 -2.25
CA MET A 176 5.50 5.81 -2.86
C MET A 176 6.83 5.82 -2.09
N HIS A 177 6.79 5.86 -0.76
CA HIS A 177 8.00 5.75 0.07
C HIS A 177 8.75 4.43 -0.15
N TYR A 178 8.02 3.32 -0.23
CA TYR A 178 8.61 2.01 -0.52
C TYR A 178 9.23 1.96 -1.92
N ASN A 179 8.49 2.40 -2.95
CA ASN A 179 8.98 2.42 -4.32
C ASN A 179 10.23 3.31 -4.47
N THR A 180 10.23 4.48 -3.84
CA THR A 180 11.40 5.37 -3.82
C THR A 180 12.62 4.67 -3.21
N ALA A 181 12.46 3.95 -2.10
CA ALA A 181 13.56 3.21 -1.49
C ALA A 181 14.07 2.06 -2.38
N CYS A 182 13.18 1.44 -3.17
CA CYS A 182 13.56 0.42 -4.15
C CYS A 182 14.30 1.00 -5.38
N GLU A 183 14.10 2.28 -5.70
CA GLU A 183 14.66 2.93 -6.89
C GLU A 183 15.94 3.69 -6.62
N THR A 184 16.09 4.24 -5.41
CA THR A 184 17.24 5.07 -5.04
C THR A 184 18.49 4.23 -4.78
N PHE A 185 19.66 4.75 -5.18
CA PHE A 185 20.94 4.13 -4.87
C PHE A 185 21.30 4.37 -3.38
N PRO A 186 21.88 3.37 -2.70
CA PRO A 186 22.19 2.01 -3.15
C PRO A 186 21.07 0.99 -2.91
N GLY A 187 19.89 1.42 -2.45
CA GLY A 187 18.71 0.59 -2.17
C GLY A 187 18.28 -0.25 -3.36
N ASN A 188 18.40 0.29 -4.59
CA ASN A 188 18.04 -0.40 -5.83
C ASN A 188 18.84 -1.68 -6.07
N LEU A 189 20.10 -1.74 -5.65
CA LEU A 189 20.90 -2.96 -5.75
C LEU A 189 20.37 -4.03 -4.79
N VAL A 190 20.09 -3.64 -3.54
CA VAL A 190 19.53 -4.54 -2.53
C VAL A 190 18.13 -5.00 -2.92
N ALA A 191 17.31 -4.10 -3.47
CA ALA A 191 15.98 -4.43 -3.96
C ALA A 191 16.02 -5.47 -5.09
N GLY A 192 16.96 -5.34 -6.04
CA GLY A 192 17.16 -6.31 -7.12
C GLY A 192 17.56 -7.70 -6.59
N PHE A 193 18.54 -7.78 -5.71
CA PHE A 193 18.97 -9.04 -5.10
C PHE A 193 17.91 -9.68 -4.20
N GLY A 194 17.16 -8.85 -3.45
CA GLY A 194 16.10 -9.32 -2.56
C GLY A 194 14.75 -9.58 -3.23
N ASN A 195 14.65 -9.40 -4.57
CA ASN A 195 13.42 -9.53 -5.35
C ASN A 195 12.25 -8.67 -4.80
N PHE A 196 12.56 -7.47 -4.37
CA PHE A 196 11.55 -6.49 -3.96
C PHE A 196 10.91 -5.87 -5.20
N GLN A 197 9.65 -6.21 -5.45
CA GLN A 197 8.87 -5.63 -6.53
C GLN A 197 8.19 -4.35 -6.08
N LYS A 198 8.03 -3.37 -6.98
CA LYS A 198 7.31 -2.15 -6.72
C LYS A 198 5.84 -2.42 -6.42
N GLY A 199 5.30 -1.70 -5.46
CA GLY A 199 3.88 -1.70 -5.17
C GLY A 199 3.10 -0.81 -6.15
N ALA A 200 1.86 -1.20 -6.44
CA ALA A 200 0.95 -0.40 -7.24
C ALA A 200 0.26 0.66 -6.39
N LEU A 201 0.11 1.85 -6.95
CA LEU A 201 -0.71 2.91 -6.38
C LEU A 201 -2.20 2.64 -6.67
N TRP A 202 -3.06 2.96 -5.72
CA TRP A 202 -4.50 2.97 -5.96
C TRP A 202 -4.89 4.33 -6.55
N GLU A 203 -4.82 4.44 -7.87
CA GLU A 203 -5.30 5.60 -8.61
C GLU A 203 -6.79 5.44 -8.95
N LEU A 204 -7.57 6.50 -8.77
CA LEU A 204 -8.89 6.60 -9.38
C LEU A 204 -8.69 6.96 -10.85
N ASN A 205 -9.04 6.05 -11.75
CA ASN A 205 -9.08 6.30 -13.20
C ASN A 205 -10.29 7.17 -13.59
N ASP A 206 -10.72 8.06 -12.71
CA ASP A 206 -11.81 8.97 -12.99
C ASP A 206 -11.26 10.20 -13.72
N THR A 207 -11.29 10.13 -15.04
CA THR A 207 -10.94 11.27 -15.92
C THR A 207 -11.82 12.49 -15.65
N ALA A 208 -13.04 12.29 -15.14
CA ALA A 208 -13.96 13.39 -14.82
C ALA A 208 -13.50 14.22 -13.60
N GLN A 209 -12.75 13.64 -12.65
CA GLN A 209 -12.19 14.38 -11.50
C GLN A 209 -10.90 15.13 -11.86
N ARG A 210 -10.29 14.87 -13.02
CA ARG A 210 -9.11 15.59 -13.52
C ARG A 210 -9.45 16.82 -14.36
N GLU A 211 -10.70 16.96 -14.79
CA GLU A 211 -11.14 18.15 -15.50
C GLU A 211 -11.32 19.32 -14.52
N PRO A 212 -10.75 20.52 -14.83
CA PRO A 212 -10.96 21.69 -13.99
C PRO A 212 -12.45 22.03 -13.97
N VAL A 213 -13.01 22.24 -12.76
CA VAL A 213 -14.39 22.71 -12.60
C VAL A 213 -14.53 24.04 -13.31
N GLN A 214 -15.22 24.07 -14.43
CA GLN A 214 -15.58 25.34 -15.10
C GLN A 214 -16.68 26.01 -14.30
N VAL A 215 -16.29 26.96 -13.45
CA VAL A 215 -17.23 27.87 -12.80
C VAL A 215 -17.70 28.88 -13.84
N LYS A 216 -18.92 28.70 -14.36
CA LYS A 216 -19.59 29.75 -15.14
C LYS A 216 -20.27 30.71 -14.16
N PHE A 217 -19.84 31.97 -14.14
CA PHE A 217 -20.49 33.05 -13.47
C PHE A 217 -21.67 33.56 -14.30
#